data_909fa1120bcbb16fa7ec6e82ceaf6c40
#
_entry.id   909fa1120bcbb16fa7ec6e82ceaf6c40
#
_cell.length_a   1.000
_cell.length_b   1.000
_cell.length_c   1.000
_cell.angle_alpha   90.00
_cell.angle_beta   90.00
_cell.angle_gamma   90.00
#
_symmetry.space_group_name_H-M   'P 1'
#
loop_
_entity.id
_entity.type
_entity.pdbx_description
1 polymer ?
#
loop_
_entity_poly.entity_id
_entity_poly.type
_entity_poly.pdbx_seq_one_letter_code
_entity_poly.pdbx_strand_id
1 'polypeptide(L)'
;RGLGDVYKRQGDDFSEFWIRGISTFGAGSGALVLVDGFERSLNEVNVEDIESFSVLKDASATAIYGSKGANGVILINTRRGKEGKININAKVESFYSMFTQLPEFVDGYTYASMANEAKTTRNQEPLYQPEELELFRLGLDTDLYPDVDWMDLMLRDGAWSTRASLNMTGGGKTARYYVGGSYQDQQGMYKTDKSLKNYNTNANFRKWTYRMNLDIDITKTTLLKVGLSGSLRKQNDPGSGTDNLWSVLMGYNPIMMPVVYSDGKFPAWSDKDCLLYTSDAADEL
;
A
#
# COMPACT_ATOMS: atom_id res chain seq x y z
N ARG A 1 3.89 -5.85 -18.13
CA ARG A 1 3.56 -5.40 -16.74
C ARG A 1 4.78 -5.68 -15.91
N GLY A 2 5.49 -4.64 -15.45
CA GLY A 2 6.71 -4.78 -14.69
C GLY A 2 6.42 -5.27 -13.26
N LEU A 3 7.38 -5.96 -12.67
CA LEU A 3 7.34 -6.41 -11.27
C LEU A 3 6.98 -5.28 -10.28
N GLY A 4 7.27 -4.01 -10.61
CA GLY A 4 6.93 -2.85 -9.79
C GLY A 4 5.44 -2.65 -9.50
N ASP A 5 4.53 -3.10 -10.38
CA ASP A 5 3.08 -2.97 -10.18
C ASP A 5 2.52 -3.96 -9.15
N VAL A 6 3.22 -5.07 -8.89
CA VAL A 6 2.79 -6.09 -7.92
C VAL A 6 3.11 -5.65 -6.49
N TYR A 7 4.17 -4.85 -6.30
CA TYR A 7 4.69 -4.46 -4.99
C TYR A 7 4.13 -3.15 -4.45
N LYS A 8 3.51 -2.32 -5.30
CA LYS A 8 2.87 -1.04 -4.92
C LYS A 8 1.59 -1.20 -4.08
N ARG A 9 1.07 -2.41 -3.94
CA ARG A 9 -0.27 -2.67 -3.37
C ARG A 9 -0.30 -2.84 -1.85
N GLN A 10 0.71 -2.41 -1.13
CA GLN A 10 0.69 -2.44 0.33
C GLN A 10 0.24 -1.09 0.90
N GLY A 11 -1.07 -0.96 1.12
CA GLY A 11 -1.66 0.13 1.88
C GLY A 11 -1.93 1.45 1.15
N ASP A 12 -1.41 1.65 -0.06
CA ASP A 12 -1.56 2.89 -0.84
C ASP A 12 -2.17 2.66 -2.23
N ASP A 13 -3.04 1.68 -2.33
CA ASP A 13 -3.71 1.36 -3.60
C ASP A 13 -4.80 2.41 -3.88
N PHE A 14 -4.42 3.49 -4.56
CA PHE A 14 -5.38 4.39 -5.16
C PHE A 14 -5.99 3.70 -6.36
N SER A 15 -7.28 3.33 -6.24
CA SER A 15 -8.01 2.77 -7.37
C SER A 15 -8.28 3.88 -8.39
N GLU A 16 -7.55 3.86 -9.50
CA GLU A 16 -7.88 4.65 -10.68
C GLU A 16 -8.65 3.77 -11.66
N PHE A 17 -9.73 4.33 -12.21
CA PHE A 17 -10.58 3.63 -13.15
C PHE A 17 -10.47 4.26 -14.53
N TRP A 18 -10.18 3.44 -15.51
CA TRP A 18 -10.22 3.81 -16.93
C TRP A 18 -11.40 3.12 -17.60
N ILE A 19 -12.25 3.92 -18.23
CA ILE A 19 -13.39 3.42 -18.99
C ILE A 19 -13.03 3.55 -20.47
N ARG A 20 -12.93 2.42 -21.20
CA ARG A 20 -12.55 2.35 -22.62
C ARG A 20 -11.13 2.87 -22.95
N GLY A 21 -10.21 2.92 -21.99
CA GLY A 21 -8.84 3.39 -22.19
C GLY A 21 -8.67 4.90 -22.01
N ILE A 22 -7.43 5.36 -22.16
CA ILE A 22 -7.07 6.78 -22.03
C ILE A 22 -7.40 7.46 -23.36
N SER A 23 -8.42 8.31 -23.37
CA SER A 23 -8.90 9.01 -24.59
C SER A 23 -8.49 10.48 -24.67
N THR A 24 -7.87 11.03 -23.62
CA THR A 24 -7.50 12.45 -23.55
C THR A 24 -6.01 12.65 -23.32
N PHE A 25 -5.41 13.53 -24.15
CA PHE A 25 -4.06 14.05 -23.93
C PHE A 25 -4.17 15.31 -23.04
N GLY A 26 -3.69 15.21 -21.78
CA GLY A 26 -3.36 16.41 -20.99
C GLY A 26 -4.28 16.82 -19.85
N ALA A 27 -5.47 16.26 -19.68
CA ALA A 27 -6.30 16.55 -18.51
C ALA A 27 -6.78 15.24 -17.88
N GLY A 28 -6.19 14.82 -16.78
CA GLY A 28 -6.57 13.67 -15.95
C GLY A 28 -7.01 12.43 -16.75
N SER A 29 -6.30 11.33 -16.64
CA SER A 29 -6.60 10.09 -17.38
C SER A 29 -7.74 9.27 -16.79
N GLY A 30 -8.17 9.56 -15.54
CA GLY A 30 -9.17 8.79 -14.81
C GLY A 30 -10.61 9.18 -15.14
N ALA A 31 -11.54 8.26 -14.85
CA ALA A 31 -12.97 8.55 -14.92
C ALA A 31 -13.41 9.51 -13.81
N LEU A 32 -14.38 10.38 -14.09
CA LEU A 32 -14.98 11.25 -13.09
C LEU A 32 -15.81 10.43 -12.09
N VAL A 33 -15.46 10.49 -10.82
CA VAL A 33 -16.22 9.81 -9.76
C VAL A 33 -17.12 10.82 -9.02
N LEU A 34 -18.41 10.56 -9.01
CA LEU A 34 -19.41 11.36 -8.30
C LEU A 34 -20.08 10.54 -7.21
N VAL A 35 -19.95 11.00 -5.98
CA VAL A 35 -20.60 10.39 -4.81
C VAL A 35 -21.75 11.30 -4.37
N ASP A 36 -22.97 10.81 -4.48
CA ASP A 36 -24.20 11.59 -4.23
C ASP A 36 -24.25 12.93 -5.03
N GLY A 37 -23.65 12.94 -6.23
CA GLY A 37 -23.59 14.12 -7.10
C GLY A 37 -22.36 15.02 -6.90
N PHE A 38 -21.50 14.75 -5.94
CA PHE A 38 -20.27 15.51 -5.67
C PHE A 38 -19.03 14.76 -6.12
N GLU A 39 -18.09 15.46 -6.76
CA GLU A 39 -16.80 14.89 -7.16
C GLU A 39 -15.97 14.51 -5.91
N ARG A 40 -15.62 13.25 -5.78
CA ARG A 40 -14.84 12.71 -4.68
C ARG A 40 -13.97 11.54 -5.13
N SER A 41 -12.90 11.27 -4.38
CA SER A 41 -12.12 10.06 -4.57
C SER A 41 -12.92 8.83 -4.11
N LEU A 42 -12.89 7.77 -4.93
CA LEU A 42 -13.47 6.48 -4.53
C LEU A 42 -12.83 5.93 -3.25
N ASN A 43 -11.55 6.23 -3.05
CA ASN A 43 -10.80 5.79 -1.88
C ASN A 43 -11.30 6.40 -0.56
N GLU A 44 -12.10 7.47 -0.61
CA GLU A 44 -12.70 8.09 0.58
C GLU A 44 -14.02 7.42 1.01
N VAL A 45 -14.60 6.59 0.13
CA VAL A 45 -15.88 5.96 0.37
C VAL A 45 -15.69 4.56 0.95
N ASN A 46 -16.42 4.24 2.01
CA ASN A 46 -16.50 2.87 2.48
C ASN A 46 -17.45 2.07 1.61
N VAL A 47 -17.05 0.89 1.18
CA VAL A 47 -17.87 -0.01 0.34
C VAL A 47 -19.20 -0.35 1.00
N GLU A 48 -19.24 -0.48 2.32
CA GLU A 48 -20.46 -0.78 3.07
C GLU A 48 -21.50 0.37 3.05
N ASP A 49 -21.04 1.61 2.76
CA ASP A 49 -21.92 2.77 2.61
C ASP A 49 -22.54 2.89 1.21
N ILE A 50 -22.09 2.10 0.24
CA ILE A 50 -22.58 2.17 -1.13
C ILE A 50 -23.91 1.42 -1.25
N GLU A 51 -24.95 2.07 -1.78
CA GLU A 51 -26.22 1.45 -2.15
C GLU A 51 -26.20 0.96 -3.58
N SER A 52 -25.69 1.80 -4.49
CA SER A 52 -25.57 1.46 -5.92
C SER A 52 -24.45 2.24 -6.58
N PHE A 53 -23.91 1.70 -7.66
CA PHE A 53 -23.05 2.44 -8.55
C PHE A 53 -23.47 2.24 -10.00
N SER A 54 -23.23 3.25 -10.82
CA SER A 54 -23.52 3.22 -12.26
C SER A 54 -22.33 3.78 -13.02
N VAL A 55 -21.99 3.15 -14.15
CA VAL A 55 -20.90 3.60 -15.01
C VAL A 55 -21.48 4.15 -16.30
N LEU A 56 -21.33 5.46 -16.51
CA LEU A 56 -21.72 6.15 -17.72
C LEU A 56 -20.52 6.19 -18.67
N LYS A 57 -20.63 5.50 -19.78
CA LYS A 57 -19.54 5.34 -20.76
C LYS A 57 -19.88 5.88 -22.14
N ASP A 58 -21.11 6.27 -22.36
CA ASP A 58 -21.58 6.79 -23.64
C ASP A 58 -21.54 8.31 -23.66
N ALA A 59 -21.11 8.92 -24.77
CA ALA A 59 -20.93 10.36 -24.91
C ALA A 59 -22.22 11.14 -24.61
N SER A 60 -23.37 10.61 -24.98
CA SER A 60 -24.68 11.23 -24.68
C SER A 60 -24.96 11.25 -23.17
N ALA A 61 -24.62 10.20 -22.44
CA ALA A 61 -24.81 10.12 -21.00
C ALA A 61 -23.83 10.97 -20.21
N THR A 62 -22.62 11.17 -20.74
CA THR A 62 -21.57 11.97 -20.09
C THR A 62 -21.59 13.45 -20.46
N ALA A 63 -22.36 13.84 -21.49
CA ALA A 63 -22.41 15.22 -22.00
C ALA A 63 -22.75 16.26 -20.93
N ILE A 64 -23.61 15.90 -19.95
CA ILE A 64 -24.00 16.80 -18.85
C ILE A 64 -22.85 17.14 -17.90
N TYR A 65 -21.74 16.37 -17.93
CA TYR A 65 -20.58 16.56 -17.07
C TYR A 65 -19.43 17.29 -17.78
N GLY A 66 -19.64 17.72 -19.02
CA GLY A 66 -18.67 18.48 -19.81
C GLY A 66 -17.37 17.73 -20.06
N SER A 67 -16.27 18.46 -20.14
CA SER A 67 -14.92 17.89 -20.40
C SER A 67 -14.45 16.90 -19.34
N LYS A 68 -14.88 17.04 -18.08
CA LYS A 68 -14.54 16.11 -17.00
C LYS A 68 -15.16 14.72 -17.20
N GLY A 69 -16.28 14.63 -17.92
CA GLY A 69 -16.94 13.38 -18.24
C GLY A 69 -16.39 12.65 -19.47
N ALA A 70 -15.40 13.21 -20.17
CA ALA A 70 -14.87 12.67 -21.43
C ALA A 70 -14.33 11.24 -21.30
N ASN A 71 -13.71 10.91 -20.18
CA ASN A 71 -13.17 9.56 -19.87
C ASN A 71 -14.19 8.63 -19.19
N GLY A 72 -15.48 9.02 -19.18
CA GLY A 72 -16.54 8.31 -18.48
C GLY A 72 -16.81 8.85 -17.08
N VAL A 73 -17.98 8.51 -16.55
CA VAL A 73 -18.43 8.96 -15.22
C VAL A 73 -18.89 7.76 -14.40
N ILE A 74 -18.43 7.70 -13.17
CA ILE A 74 -18.88 6.72 -12.18
C ILE A 74 -19.78 7.45 -11.19
N LEU A 75 -21.04 7.05 -11.14
CA LEU A 75 -22.03 7.57 -10.19
C LEU A 75 -22.15 6.59 -9.02
N ILE A 76 -21.90 7.07 -7.82
CA ILE A 76 -22.05 6.31 -6.60
C ILE A 76 -23.16 6.93 -5.79
N ASN A 77 -24.20 6.14 -5.49
CA ASN A 77 -25.23 6.53 -4.56
C ASN A 77 -24.97 5.84 -3.22
N THR A 78 -24.96 6.64 -2.16
CA THR A 78 -24.75 6.11 -0.82
C THR A 78 -26.06 5.76 -0.16
N ARG A 79 -26.00 4.83 0.78
CA ARG A 79 -27.16 4.35 1.54
C ARG A 79 -27.84 5.50 2.28
N ARG A 80 -29.16 5.52 2.24
CA ARG A 80 -30.00 6.47 2.95
C ARG A 80 -30.90 5.76 3.93
N GLY A 81 -31.46 6.53 4.86
CA GLY A 81 -32.44 6.04 5.80
C GLY A 81 -33.71 5.55 5.11
N LYS A 82 -34.34 4.54 5.69
CA LYS A 82 -35.64 4.01 5.25
C LYS A 82 -36.63 4.06 6.42
N GLU A 83 -37.91 4.27 6.12
CA GLU A 83 -38.96 4.18 7.14
C GLU A 83 -39.00 2.76 7.71
N GLY A 84 -38.98 2.64 9.01
CA GLY A 84 -39.06 1.37 9.70
C GLY A 84 -38.29 1.36 11.01
N LYS A 85 -38.25 0.18 11.59
CA LYS A 85 -37.46 -0.07 12.83
C LYS A 85 -35.98 0.13 12.57
N ILE A 86 -35.25 0.48 13.62
CA ILE A 86 -33.81 0.61 13.60
C ILE A 86 -33.20 -0.74 13.20
N ASN A 87 -32.38 -0.71 12.17
CA ASN A 87 -31.56 -1.85 11.76
C ASN A 87 -30.09 -1.49 11.97
N ILE A 88 -29.40 -2.29 12.77
CA ILE A 88 -27.97 -2.15 13.07
C ILE A 88 -27.26 -3.32 12.42
N ASN A 89 -26.22 -3.02 11.66
CA ASN A 89 -25.36 -3.99 11.06
C ASN A 89 -23.90 -3.72 11.47
N ALA A 90 -23.27 -4.73 12.08
CA ALA A 90 -21.87 -4.68 12.46
C ALA A 90 -21.11 -5.80 11.75
N LYS A 91 -19.94 -5.47 11.21
CA LYS A 91 -19.09 -6.42 10.50
C LYS A 91 -17.64 -6.22 10.94
N VAL A 92 -16.97 -7.32 11.26
CA VAL A 92 -15.53 -7.34 11.55
C VAL A 92 -14.90 -8.42 10.69
N GLU A 93 -13.84 -8.05 10.00
CA GLU A 93 -13.10 -8.91 9.11
C GLU A 93 -11.61 -8.84 9.47
N SER A 94 -10.95 -9.97 9.50
CA SER A 94 -9.51 -10.07 9.65
C SER A 94 -8.93 -10.83 8.47
N PHE A 95 -7.84 -10.32 7.92
CA PHE A 95 -7.16 -10.89 6.77
C PHE A 95 -5.71 -11.14 7.15
N TYR A 96 -5.21 -12.30 6.78
CA TYR A 96 -3.79 -12.58 6.82
C TYR A 96 -3.24 -12.51 5.39
N SER A 97 -2.35 -11.58 5.16
CA SER A 97 -1.70 -11.38 3.87
C SER A 97 -0.30 -11.96 3.89
N MET A 98 0.07 -12.68 2.85
CA MET A 98 1.42 -13.21 2.64
C MET A 98 1.84 -12.98 1.19
N PHE A 99 3.13 -13.02 0.92
CA PHE A 99 3.61 -13.02 -0.45
C PHE A 99 3.24 -14.34 -1.13
N THR A 100 2.71 -14.27 -2.34
CA THR A 100 2.39 -15.45 -3.12
C THR A 100 3.63 -16.11 -3.68
N GLN A 101 4.64 -15.32 -3.97
CA GLN A 101 5.94 -15.77 -4.46
C GLN A 101 6.98 -14.66 -4.19
N LEU A 102 8.11 -15.05 -3.67
CA LEU A 102 9.32 -14.22 -3.59
C LEU A 102 10.38 -14.85 -4.49
N PRO A 103 11.29 -14.06 -5.08
CA PRO A 103 12.45 -14.62 -5.75
C PRO A 103 13.35 -15.29 -4.72
N GLU A 104 13.88 -16.44 -5.10
CA GLU A 104 14.90 -17.13 -4.33
C GLU A 104 16.29 -16.68 -4.83
N PHE A 105 17.12 -16.25 -3.92
CA PHE A 105 18.51 -15.88 -4.20
C PHE A 105 19.44 -16.99 -3.73
N VAL A 106 20.56 -17.11 -4.41
CA VAL A 106 21.61 -18.03 -4.01
C VAL A 106 22.37 -17.50 -2.79
N ASP A 107 22.96 -18.41 -2.01
CA ASP A 107 23.84 -18.07 -0.89
C ASP A 107 25.17 -17.45 -1.36
N GLY A 108 25.94 -16.92 -0.41
CA GLY A 108 27.21 -16.26 -0.67
C GLY A 108 28.24 -17.14 -1.34
N TYR A 109 28.36 -18.41 -0.91
CA TYR A 109 29.27 -19.37 -1.52
C TYR A 109 28.91 -19.66 -2.98
N THR A 110 27.65 -19.94 -3.25
CA THR A 110 27.16 -20.22 -4.61
C THR A 110 27.37 -19.01 -5.51
N TYR A 111 27.02 -17.79 -5.00
CA TYR A 111 27.24 -16.55 -5.74
C TYR A 111 28.71 -16.34 -6.10
N ALA A 112 29.63 -16.46 -5.13
CA ALA A 112 31.07 -16.30 -5.34
C ALA A 112 31.62 -17.34 -6.33
N SER A 113 31.16 -18.59 -6.22
CA SER A 113 31.54 -19.68 -7.13
C SER A 113 31.08 -19.41 -8.57
N MET A 114 29.83 -18.96 -8.76
CA MET A 114 29.30 -18.57 -10.07
C MET A 114 30.02 -17.37 -10.65
N ALA A 115 30.40 -16.40 -9.81
CA ALA A 115 31.20 -15.24 -10.22
C ALA A 115 32.58 -15.65 -10.74
N ASN A 116 33.26 -16.61 -10.07
CA ASN A 116 34.50 -17.20 -10.53
C ASN A 116 34.32 -17.94 -11.87
N GLU A 117 33.26 -18.75 -12.00
CA GLU A 117 32.97 -19.46 -13.24
C GLU A 117 32.74 -18.47 -14.39
N ALA A 118 32.02 -17.40 -14.16
CA ALA A 118 31.78 -16.36 -15.17
C ALA A 118 33.08 -15.66 -15.63
N LYS A 119 34.10 -15.56 -14.77
CA LYS A 119 35.40 -15.02 -15.12
C LYS A 119 36.28 -16.04 -15.87
N THR A 120 36.42 -17.24 -15.32
CA THR A 120 37.32 -18.26 -15.85
C THR A 120 36.86 -18.76 -17.23
N THR A 121 35.56 -18.85 -17.50
CA THR A 121 35.02 -19.18 -18.83
C THR A 121 35.34 -18.13 -19.90
N ARG A 122 35.73 -16.93 -19.49
CA ARG A 122 36.18 -15.83 -20.38
C ARG A 122 37.71 -15.67 -20.38
N ASN A 123 38.43 -16.67 -19.93
CA ASN A 123 39.89 -16.65 -19.76
C ASN A 123 40.42 -15.48 -18.89
N GLN A 124 39.64 -15.11 -17.85
CA GLN A 124 40.03 -14.11 -16.84
C GLN A 124 40.39 -14.84 -15.54
N GLU A 125 41.20 -14.18 -14.71
CA GLU A 125 41.50 -14.67 -13.37
C GLU A 125 40.23 -14.75 -12.50
N PRO A 126 40.12 -15.73 -11.61
CA PRO A 126 39.02 -15.83 -10.68
C PRO A 126 38.99 -14.61 -9.75
N LEU A 127 37.79 -14.21 -9.33
CA LEU A 127 37.59 -13.09 -8.41
C LEU A 127 37.99 -13.47 -6.97
N TYR A 128 37.65 -14.69 -6.58
CA TYR A 128 37.85 -15.22 -5.24
C TYR A 128 38.81 -16.40 -5.28
N GLN A 129 39.79 -16.43 -4.37
CA GLN A 129 40.70 -17.55 -4.22
C GLN A 129 39.98 -18.74 -3.55
N PRO A 130 40.50 -19.98 -3.69
CA PRO A 130 39.90 -21.16 -3.07
C PRO A 130 39.71 -21.03 -1.56
N GLU A 131 40.65 -20.38 -0.86
CA GLU A 131 40.60 -20.13 0.57
C GLU A 131 39.44 -19.19 0.93
N GLU A 132 39.18 -18.17 0.11
CA GLU A 132 38.07 -17.21 0.30
C GLU A 132 36.70 -17.89 0.08
N LEU A 133 36.59 -18.77 -0.92
CA LEU A 133 35.41 -19.60 -1.11
C LEU A 133 35.10 -20.47 0.11
N GLU A 134 36.11 -21.03 0.75
CA GLU A 134 35.92 -21.80 1.98
C GLU A 134 35.45 -20.92 3.15
N LEU A 135 35.89 -19.66 3.24
CA LEU A 135 35.43 -18.73 4.26
C LEU A 135 33.92 -18.42 4.07
N PHE A 136 33.46 -18.20 2.84
CA PHE A 136 32.03 -18.11 2.56
C PHE A 136 31.28 -19.38 2.94
N ARG A 137 31.78 -20.54 2.53
CA ARG A 137 31.14 -21.85 2.79
C ARG A 137 31.00 -22.18 4.27
N LEU A 138 31.98 -21.79 5.06
CA LEU A 138 32.04 -22.08 6.49
C LEU A 138 31.41 -20.97 7.34
N GLY A 139 31.06 -19.82 6.74
CA GLY A 139 30.52 -18.66 7.44
C GLY A 139 31.50 -18.06 8.43
N LEU A 140 32.80 -18.14 8.12
CA LEU A 140 33.86 -17.57 8.94
C LEU A 140 34.14 -16.14 8.49
N ASP A 141 34.39 -15.25 9.45
CA ASP A 141 34.66 -13.84 9.20
C ASP A 141 33.52 -13.17 8.39
N THR A 142 32.37 -13.08 9.00
CA THR A 142 31.16 -12.51 8.38
C THR A 142 31.27 -11.00 8.09
N ASP A 143 32.29 -10.32 8.60
CA ASP A 143 32.56 -8.93 8.30
C ASP A 143 33.18 -8.75 6.90
N LEU A 144 34.08 -9.66 6.50
CA LEU A 144 34.72 -9.63 5.20
C LEU A 144 34.06 -10.56 4.18
N TYR A 145 33.48 -11.66 4.64
CA TYR A 145 32.84 -12.69 3.81
C TYR A 145 31.39 -12.88 4.25
N PRO A 146 30.54 -11.84 4.09
CA PRO A 146 29.13 -11.91 4.49
C PRO A 146 28.34 -12.87 3.61
N ASP A 147 27.27 -13.42 4.18
CA ASP A 147 26.24 -14.18 3.48
C ASP A 147 24.87 -13.74 4.01
N VAL A 148 24.26 -12.78 3.33
CA VAL A 148 23.05 -12.12 3.80
C VAL A 148 21.87 -12.46 2.90
N ASP A 149 20.85 -13.10 3.46
CA ASP A 149 19.54 -13.18 2.83
C ASP A 149 18.77 -11.88 3.10
N TRP A 150 18.84 -10.96 2.13
CA TRP A 150 18.17 -9.66 2.19
C TRP A 150 16.66 -9.77 2.24
N MET A 151 16.08 -10.80 1.60
CA MET A 151 14.64 -11.01 1.61
C MET A 151 14.17 -11.45 3.00
N ASP A 152 14.79 -12.44 3.60
CA ASP A 152 14.46 -12.85 4.97
C ASP A 152 14.75 -11.74 5.98
N LEU A 153 15.84 -11.00 5.83
CA LEU A 153 16.17 -9.90 6.72
C LEU A 153 15.08 -8.82 6.75
N MET A 154 14.54 -8.45 5.59
CA MET A 154 13.67 -7.28 5.45
C MET A 154 12.19 -7.60 5.45
N LEU A 155 11.80 -8.81 5.05
CA LEU A 155 10.41 -9.17 4.87
C LEU A 155 9.89 -10.08 5.97
N ARG A 156 8.60 -9.94 6.28
CA ARG A 156 7.85 -10.83 7.16
C ARG A 156 7.18 -11.91 6.33
N ASP A 157 6.96 -13.08 6.91
CA ASP A 157 6.16 -14.16 6.29
C ASP A 157 4.74 -13.73 5.99
N GLY A 158 4.19 -12.84 6.81
CA GLY A 158 2.86 -12.30 6.63
C GLY A 158 2.50 -11.21 7.62
N ALA A 159 1.38 -10.56 7.34
CA ALA A 159 0.86 -9.48 8.17
C ALA A 159 -0.67 -9.59 8.31
N TRP A 160 -1.15 -9.27 9.51
CA TRP A 160 -2.58 -9.19 9.80
C TRP A 160 -3.13 -7.80 9.45
N SER A 161 -4.30 -7.81 8.85
CA SER A 161 -5.10 -6.62 8.58
C SER A 161 -6.49 -6.80 9.14
N THR A 162 -7.05 -5.74 9.69
CA THR A 162 -8.40 -5.78 10.29
C THR A 162 -9.25 -4.68 9.70
N ARG A 163 -10.49 -5.00 9.41
CA ARG A 163 -11.54 -4.05 9.02
C ARG A 163 -12.75 -4.24 9.90
N ALA A 164 -13.24 -3.16 10.47
CA ALA A 164 -14.48 -3.15 11.23
C ALA A 164 -15.42 -2.09 10.65
N SER A 165 -16.69 -2.41 10.52
CA SER A 165 -17.71 -1.47 10.11
C SER A 165 -18.97 -1.63 10.96
N LEU A 166 -19.59 -0.50 11.25
CA LEU A 166 -20.88 -0.42 11.95
C LEU A 166 -21.76 0.55 11.18
N ASN A 167 -22.95 0.12 10.83
CA ASN A 167 -23.92 1.00 10.24
C ASN A 167 -25.30 0.81 10.87
N MET A 168 -26.06 1.89 10.88
CA MET A 168 -27.39 1.96 11.43
C MET A 168 -28.31 2.69 10.47
N THR A 169 -29.46 2.09 10.18
CA THR A 169 -30.52 2.70 9.38
C THR A 169 -31.82 2.69 10.15
N GLY A 170 -32.64 3.72 9.94
CA GLY A 170 -33.96 3.77 10.54
C GLY A 170 -34.67 5.06 10.17
N GLY A 171 -35.85 5.19 10.67
CA GLY A 171 -36.63 6.41 10.52
C GLY A 171 -38.12 6.22 10.64
N GLY A 172 -38.80 7.33 10.81
CA GLY A 172 -40.24 7.45 10.74
C GLY A 172 -40.70 8.10 9.43
N LYS A 173 -41.98 8.49 9.40
CA LYS A 173 -42.59 9.17 8.23
C LYS A 173 -41.93 10.51 7.94
N THR A 174 -41.48 11.23 8.99
CA THR A 174 -40.97 12.61 8.84
C THR A 174 -39.44 12.65 8.71
N ALA A 175 -38.71 11.75 9.35
CA ALA A 175 -37.25 11.75 9.33
C ALA A 175 -36.71 10.33 9.16
N ARG A 176 -35.76 10.17 8.25
CA ARG A 176 -35.10 8.91 7.94
C ARG A 176 -33.59 9.16 7.98
N TYR A 177 -32.86 8.25 8.56
CA TYR A 177 -31.40 8.40 8.74
C TYR A 177 -30.62 7.13 8.41
N TYR A 178 -29.42 7.34 7.94
CA TYR A 178 -28.35 6.38 7.84
C TYR A 178 -27.13 6.93 8.57
N VAL A 179 -26.50 6.15 9.44
CA VAL A 179 -25.23 6.48 10.09
C VAL A 179 -24.31 5.28 9.92
N GLY A 180 -23.14 5.52 9.38
CA GLY A 180 -22.10 4.51 9.18
C GLY A 180 -20.75 4.97 9.70
N GLY A 181 -19.97 4.04 10.20
CA GLY A 181 -18.58 4.24 10.57
C GLY A 181 -17.75 3.01 10.24
N SER A 182 -16.51 3.20 9.81
CA SER A 182 -15.59 2.10 9.62
C SER A 182 -14.18 2.43 10.10
N TYR A 183 -13.49 1.37 10.47
CA TYR A 183 -12.08 1.37 10.83
C TYR A 183 -11.36 0.31 10.00
N GLN A 184 -10.22 0.66 9.47
CA GLN A 184 -9.31 -0.24 8.78
C GLN A 184 -7.91 -0.07 9.34
N ASP A 185 -7.28 -1.17 9.72
CA ASP A 185 -5.86 -1.25 10.09
C ASP A 185 -5.19 -2.27 9.19
N GLN A 186 -4.22 -1.85 8.44
CA GLN A 186 -3.44 -2.69 7.55
C GLN A 186 -1.97 -2.56 7.91
N GLN A 187 -1.36 -3.70 8.24
CA GLN A 187 0.05 -3.75 8.54
C GLN A 187 0.85 -4.14 7.30
N GLY A 188 2.01 -3.50 7.15
CA GLY A 188 2.94 -3.81 6.07
C GLY A 188 3.73 -5.08 6.34
N MET A 189 4.40 -5.53 5.30
CA MET A 189 5.14 -6.79 5.25
C MET A 189 6.63 -6.63 5.59
N TYR A 190 7.07 -5.43 6.02
CA TYR A 190 8.47 -5.18 6.36
C TYR A 190 8.74 -5.50 7.82
N LYS A 191 9.88 -6.12 8.09
CA LYS A 191 10.40 -6.27 9.44
C LYS A 191 10.82 -4.90 9.97
N THR A 192 10.56 -4.65 11.24
CA THR A 192 10.97 -3.42 11.93
C THR A 192 12.04 -3.77 12.94
N ASP A 193 13.08 -2.96 13.00
CA ASP A 193 14.08 -3.10 14.05
C ASP A 193 13.48 -2.70 15.39
N LYS A 194 13.50 -3.62 16.35
CA LYS A 194 12.97 -3.41 17.70
C LYS A 194 13.86 -2.52 18.56
N SER A 195 15.10 -2.29 18.15
CA SER A 195 16.02 -1.37 18.82
C SER A 195 15.64 0.09 18.61
N LEU A 196 14.97 0.38 17.49
CA LEU A 196 14.50 1.70 17.13
C LEU A 196 13.20 2.01 17.89
N LYS A 197 13.32 2.63 19.07
CA LYS A 197 12.15 2.92 19.92
C LYS A 197 11.20 3.98 19.35
N ASN A 198 11.71 4.89 18.52
CA ASN A 198 10.99 6.05 18.02
C ASN A 198 10.55 5.95 16.57
N TYR A 199 11.01 4.96 15.82
CA TYR A 199 10.76 4.81 14.39
C TYR A 199 9.99 3.54 14.09
N ASN A 200 9.12 3.63 13.10
CA ASN A 200 8.43 2.49 12.55
C ASN A 200 8.71 2.45 11.04
N THR A 201 9.61 1.57 10.63
CA THR A 201 10.02 1.41 9.22
C THR A 201 9.04 0.58 8.40
N ASN A 202 7.95 0.09 9.01
CA ASN A 202 6.95 -0.70 8.31
C ASN A 202 5.93 0.21 7.60
N ALA A 203 5.45 -0.22 6.45
CA ALA A 203 4.36 0.42 5.73
C ALA A 203 3.02 0.11 6.40
N ASN A 204 2.57 0.95 7.31
CA ASN A 204 1.32 0.78 8.04
C ASN A 204 0.27 1.80 7.57
N PHE A 205 -0.95 1.33 7.45
CA PHE A 205 -2.07 2.15 7.02
C PHE A 205 -3.23 2.01 7.99
N ARG A 206 -3.76 3.13 8.47
CA ARG A 206 -4.97 3.20 9.28
C ARG A 206 -5.94 4.20 8.69
N LYS A 207 -7.20 3.81 8.58
CA LYS A 207 -8.25 4.66 8.03
C LYS A 207 -9.50 4.56 8.88
N TRP A 208 -10.07 5.71 9.19
CA TRP A 208 -11.40 5.86 9.80
C TRP A 208 -12.28 6.56 8.79
N THR A 209 -13.50 6.08 8.61
CA THR A 209 -14.50 6.77 7.82
C THR A 209 -15.77 6.91 8.63
N TYR A 210 -16.49 7.98 8.39
CA TYR A 210 -17.83 8.18 8.91
C TYR A 210 -18.74 8.76 7.84
N ARG A 211 -20.00 8.40 7.91
CA ARG A 211 -21.07 8.92 7.05
C ARG A 211 -22.37 9.04 7.81
N MET A 212 -23.07 10.13 7.56
CA MET A 212 -24.42 10.36 8.05
C MET A 212 -25.25 10.94 6.91
N ASN A 213 -26.35 10.30 6.59
CA ASN A 213 -27.35 10.79 5.64
C ASN A 213 -28.67 10.94 6.40
N LEU A 214 -29.25 12.13 6.33
CA LEU A 214 -30.49 12.45 7.00
C LEU A 214 -31.46 13.07 5.98
N ASP A 215 -32.64 12.49 5.87
CA ASP A 215 -33.74 12.97 5.02
C ASP A 215 -34.90 13.38 5.93
N ILE A 216 -35.31 14.66 5.85
CA ILE A 216 -36.37 15.22 6.69
C ILE A 216 -37.45 15.82 5.79
N ASP A 217 -38.68 15.31 5.90
CA ASP A 217 -39.85 15.90 5.26
C ASP A 217 -40.36 17.07 6.11
N ILE A 218 -39.91 18.29 5.77
CA ILE A 218 -40.31 19.52 6.48
C ILE A 218 -41.79 19.81 6.25
N THR A 219 -42.22 19.64 5.02
CA THR A 219 -43.63 19.73 4.61
C THR A 219 -43.94 18.58 3.64
N LYS A 220 -45.20 18.44 3.24
CA LYS A 220 -45.62 17.45 2.21
C LYS A 220 -44.91 17.63 0.87
N THR A 221 -44.38 18.83 0.61
CA THR A 221 -43.75 19.22 -0.67
C THR A 221 -42.29 19.58 -0.53
N THR A 222 -41.76 19.62 0.72
CA THR A 222 -40.40 20.07 0.97
C THR A 222 -39.60 18.98 1.72
N LEU A 223 -38.60 18.45 1.06
CA LEU A 223 -37.68 17.49 1.59
C LEU A 223 -36.29 18.11 1.78
N LEU A 224 -35.79 18.09 3.01
CA LEU A 224 -34.41 18.45 3.34
C LEU A 224 -33.54 17.21 3.35
N LYS A 225 -32.47 17.22 2.56
CA LYS A 225 -31.43 16.17 2.55
C LYS A 225 -30.13 16.72 3.11
N VAL A 226 -29.64 16.11 4.18
CA VAL A 226 -28.35 16.46 4.79
C VAL A 226 -27.43 15.24 4.63
N GLY A 227 -26.25 15.46 4.07
CA GLY A 227 -25.20 14.46 3.97
C GLY A 227 -23.93 14.97 4.65
N LEU A 228 -23.41 14.21 5.59
CA LEU A 228 -22.13 14.47 6.25
C LEU A 228 -21.25 13.25 6.09
N SER A 229 -20.02 13.43 5.62
CA SER A 229 -19.07 12.33 5.52
C SER A 229 -17.65 12.84 5.65
N GLY A 230 -16.76 12.00 6.15
CA GLY A 230 -15.35 12.29 6.25
C GLY A 230 -14.52 11.04 6.41
N SER A 231 -13.22 11.20 6.19
CA SER A 231 -12.22 10.17 6.40
C SER A 231 -11.00 10.76 7.05
N LEU A 232 -10.40 10.00 7.97
CA LEU A 232 -9.10 10.27 8.54
C LEU A 232 -8.18 9.12 8.16
N ARG A 233 -7.09 9.43 7.48
CA ARG A 233 -6.07 8.46 7.06
C ARG A 233 -4.77 8.76 7.81
N LYS A 234 -4.18 7.74 8.39
CA LYS A 234 -2.83 7.76 8.93
C LYS A 234 -2.01 6.68 8.21
N GLN A 235 -0.97 7.11 7.56
CA GLN A 235 -0.05 6.25 6.83
C GLN A 235 1.34 6.43 7.37
N ASN A 236 2.09 5.33 7.43
CA ASN A 236 3.50 5.30 7.72
C ASN A 236 4.16 4.48 6.62
N ASP A 237 5.16 5.03 5.99
CA ASP A 237 5.93 4.38 4.94
C ASP A 237 7.41 4.36 5.31
N PRO A 238 8.21 3.42 4.76
CA PRO A 238 9.66 3.49 4.86
C PRO A 238 10.19 4.81 4.29
N GLY A 239 11.16 5.44 4.94
CA GLY A 239 11.67 6.77 4.57
C GLY A 239 12.16 6.86 3.11
N SER A 240 12.79 5.80 2.61
CA SER A 240 13.23 5.72 1.19
C SER A 240 12.12 5.42 0.19
N GLY A 241 10.89 5.17 0.66
CA GLY A 241 9.79 4.68 -0.16
C GLY A 241 9.89 3.19 -0.51
N THR A 242 8.74 2.59 -0.75
CA THR A 242 8.64 1.14 -1.03
C THR A 242 9.33 0.74 -2.34
N ASP A 243 9.26 1.58 -3.37
CA ASP A 243 9.86 1.30 -4.69
C ASP A 243 11.39 1.22 -4.60
N ASN A 244 12.00 2.14 -3.85
CA ASN A 244 13.45 2.15 -3.66
C ASN A 244 13.88 0.95 -2.81
N LEU A 245 13.13 0.62 -1.77
CA LEU A 245 13.40 -0.55 -0.94
C LEU A 245 13.42 -1.84 -1.77
N TRP A 246 12.43 -2.03 -2.65
CA TRP A 246 12.39 -3.19 -3.55
C TRP A 246 13.53 -3.19 -4.57
N SER A 247 13.91 -2.03 -5.10
CA SER A 247 15.06 -1.92 -6.00
C SER A 247 16.35 -2.36 -5.31
N VAL A 248 16.52 -2.00 -4.04
CA VAL A 248 17.65 -2.40 -3.21
C VAL A 248 17.61 -3.92 -2.95
N LEU A 249 16.47 -4.46 -2.51
CA LEU A 249 16.30 -5.89 -2.24
C LEU A 249 16.60 -6.76 -3.46
N MET A 250 16.20 -6.31 -4.66
CA MET A 250 16.43 -7.03 -5.90
C MET A 250 17.82 -6.82 -6.49
N GLY A 251 18.51 -5.74 -6.12
CA GLY A 251 19.81 -5.37 -6.64
C GLY A 251 21.00 -5.85 -5.80
N TYR A 252 20.78 -6.15 -4.52
CA TYR A 252 21.87 -6.55 -3.64
C TYR A 252 22.13 -8.04 -3.75
N ASN A 253 23.42 -8.37 -3.86
CA ASN A 253 23.88 -9.75 -3.78
C ASN A 253 24.20 -10.14 -2.32
N PRO A 254 24.25 -11.44 -1.98
CA PRO A 254 24.41 -11.90 -0.60
C PRO A 254 25.76 -11.55 0.02
N ILE A 255 26.78 -11.30 -0.80
CA ILE A 255 28.17 -11.05 -0.34
C ILE A 255 28.59 -9.59 -0.40
N MET A 256 27.65 -8.68 -0.66
CA MET A 256 27.95 -7.27 -0.91
C MET A 256 28.44 -6.54 0.33
N MET A 257 27.80 -6.78 1.46
CA MET A 257 28.13 -6.18 2.75
C MET A 257 27.47 -6.96 3.89
N PRO A 258 28.04 -6.95 5.10
CA PRO A 258 27.37 -7.49 6.27
C PRO A 258 26.18 -6.59 6.67
N VAL A 259 25.23 -7.12 7.44
CA VAL A 259 24.13 -6.32 8.02
C VAL A 259 24.66 -5.32 9.05
N VAL A 260 25.57 -5.80 9.91
CA VAL A 260 26.25 -5.04 10.96
C VAL A 260 27.65 -5.66 11.11
N TYR A 261 28.66 -4.83 11.20
CA TYR A 261 30.03 -5.28 11.51
C TYR A 261 30.13 -5.78 12.95
N SER A 262 31.11 -6.60 13.22
CA SER A 262 31.39 -7.15 14.58
C SER A 262 31.62 -6.07 15.64
N ASP A 263 32.06 -4.87 15.23
CA ASP A 263 32.23 -3.70 16.10
C ASP A 263 30.90 -2.91 16.35
N GLY A 264 29.78 -3.38 15.80
CA GLY A 264 28.45 -2.78 15.93
C GLY A 264 28.16 -1.63 14.98
N LYS A 265 29.04 -1.33 14.03
CA LYS A 265 28.81 -0.30 13.02
C LYS A 265 28.06 -0.86 11.81
N PHE A 266 27.27 0.02 11.18
CA PHE A 266 26.57 -0.32 9.95
C PHE A 266 27.46 -0.07 8.73
N PRO A 267 27.35 -0.92 7.69
CA PRO A 267 28.04 -0.68 6.44
C PRO A 267 27.48 0.56 5.75
N ALA A 268 28.35 1.32 5.11
CA ALA A 268 27.99 2.51 4.31
C ALA A 268 28.79 2.50 3.00
N TRP A 269 28.16 2.97 1.91
CA TRP A 269 28.84 3.17 0.63
C TRP A 269 29.77 4.39 0.63
N SER A 270 29.43 5.36 1.46
CA SER A 270 30.21 6.58 1.63
C SER A 270 29.99 7.13 3.04
N ASP A 271 30.76 8.13 3.40
CA ASP A 271 30.64 8.83 4.69
C ASP A 271 29.24 9.47 4.89
N LYS A 272 28.42 9.50 3.84
CA LYS A 272 27.11 10.18 3.83
C LYS A 272 25.91 9.23 3.70
N ASP A 273 26.14 7.98 3.29
CA ASP A 273 25.04 7.06 2.97
C ASP A 273 25.11 5.82 3.87
N CYS A 274 24.24 5.75 4.84
CA CYS A 274 23.95 4.51 5.57
C CYS A 274 22.77 3.80 4.92
N LEU A 275 23.01 2.65 4.29
CA LEU A 275 22.03 1.97 3.45
C LEU A 275 20.88 1.28 4.19
N LEU A 276 21.09 0.92 5.46
CA LEU A 276 20.09 0.21 6.27
C LEU A 276 19.17 1.13 7.07
N TYR A 277 19.62 2.35 7.33
CA TYR A 277 18.86 3.35 8.08
C TYR A 277 18.79 4.62 7.25
N THR A 278 17.76 4.68 6.42
CA THR A 278 17.56 5.82 5.53
C THR A 278 17.32 7.11 6.29
N SER A 279 18.02 8.11 5.86
CA SER A 279 17.88 9.57 5.88
C SER A 279 17.07 10.27 6.98
N ASP A 280 16.06 9.68 7.61
CA ASP A 280 15.27 10.36 8.65
C ASP A 280 15.95 10.45 10.02
N ALA A 281 17.01 9.66 10.25
CA ALA A 281 17.75 9.71 11.52
C ALA A 281 18.88 10.72 11.52
N ALA A 282 19.29 11.23 10.36
CA ALA A 282 20.43 12.13 10.22
C ALA A 282 20.04 13.64 10.23
N ASP A 283 18.76 13.95 10.04
CA ASP A 283 18.30 15.33 9.95
C ASP A 283 17.85 15.93 11.32
N GLU A 284 17.94 15.16 12.43
CA GLU A 284 17.58 15.62 13.77
C GLU A 284 18.79 15.67 14.75
N LEU A 285 20.00 15.89 14.27
CA LEU A 285 21.15 16.21 15.13
C LEU A 285 21.61 17.65 14.94
#